data_0515c8365be1870b912040a12751e71d
#
_entry.id   0515c8365be1870b912040a12751e71d
#
_cell.length_a   1.000
_cell.length_b   1.000
_cell.length_c   1.000
_cell.angle_alpha   90.00
_cell.angle_beta   90.00
_cell.angle_gamma   90.00
#
_symmetry.space_group_name_H-M   'P 1'
#
loop_
_entity.id
_entity.type
_entity.pdbx_description
1 polymer ?
#
loop_
_entity_poly.entity_id
_entity_poly.type
_entity_poly.pdbx_seq_one_letter_code
_entity_poly.pdbx_strand_id
1 'polypeptide(L)'
;MKYLITVILFLSVQNLSAQVASDNDSIDINKWYKDLPEVIVKAEKPIVKLEQGKMVYNMHNLLEKLPADNAYEALTRIPGVSDATGSISLLGNEVTLIINGQATTLTQEQLTDRLKAMPAAQLAKAEVMLSAPARYHVRGMAINIVTKDNAGTNRLSGQMVGGLQQSRYSTGFGNLYLSIQRGKFGLDAQYQYVNGNSYVESSHIANHPLGNKRVNYYDETWQKSFGITHDYRLGMNYAFSKNHHLDIAYTGNWKKASSNSQTTGLSVSRVHLDSHEYLHNVDLNYSLPFGLTLSGSYTYYRTPQQQWLDGTMQADENMTETERNLTSGSEQTINKWMFTADQTHSLAHGWGLSYGVKGQFASNKSYQNTLDKKGNILPNATSSVDINERIWNMYAGFSKQVNKAISLEASVAAEQYHSPMWNKWRIYPTLNALWGINENHLLNLSFNSNSVFPNYWSTMSNVFYSSTYTEVHGNPDLKPYSYL
;
A
#
# COMPACT_ATOMS: atom_id res chain seq x y z
N MET A 1 -6.53 -44.68 4.85
CA MET A 1 -5.51 -45.16 3.91
C MET A 1 -5.99 -44.88 2.50
N LYS A 2 -5.51 -43.80 1.87
CA LYS A 2 -5.41 -43.62 0.42
C LYS A 2 -4.65 -42.33 0.20
N TYR A 3 -3.44 -42.48 -0.32
CA TYR A 3 -2.51 -41.42 -0.65
C TYR A 3 -3.02 -40.68 -1.87
N LEU A 4 -3.09 -39.34 -1.79
CA LEU A 4 -3.25 -38.48 -2.94
C LEU A 4 -1.89 -37.86 -3.25
N ILE A 5 -1.26 -38.35 -4.30
CA ILE A 5 0.00 -37.84 -4.83
C ILE A 5 -0.33 -36.56 -5.61
N THR A 6 0.16 -35.44 -5.13
CA THR A 6 0.09 -34.17 -5.86
C THR A 6 1.28 -34.11 -6.80
N VAL A 7 1.01 -34.22 -8.10
CA VAL A 7 2.00 -34.01 -9.16
C VAL A 7 2.15 -32.50 -9.38
N ILE A 8 3.30 -31.97 -9.03
CA ILE A 8 3.71 -30.61 -9.39
C ILE A 8 4.30 -30.66 -10.79
N LEU A 9 3.59 -30.13 -11.76
CA LEU A 9 4.10 -29.97 -13.11
C LEU A 9 4.85 -28.64 -13.21
N PHE A 10 6.19 -28.72 -13.14
CA PHE A 10 7.06 -27.64 -13.57
C PHE A 10 7.23 -27.70 -15.09
N LEU A 11 6.58 -26.82 -15.82
CA LEU A 11 6.86 -26.58 -17.24
C LEU A 11 7.85 -25.40 -17.36
N SER A 12 9.15 -25.72 -17.24
CA SER A 12 10.19 -24.81 -17.71
C SER A 12 10.48 -25.14 -19.19
N VAL A 13 9.97 -24.34 -20.10
CA VAL A 13 10.37 -24.39 -21.51
C VAL A 13 11.67 -23.63 -21.66
N GLN A 14 12.78 -24.35 -21.65
CA GLN A 14 14.06 -23.82 -22.09
C GLN A 14 14.26 -24.15 -23.57
N ASN A 15 14.24 -23.13 -24.41
CA ASN A 15 14.72 -23.27 -25.79
C ASN A 15 16.25 -23.31 -25.77
N LEU A 16 16.82 -24.49 -25.78
CA LEU A 16 18.23 -24.69 -26.13
C LEU A 16 18.35 -24.74 -27.66
N SER A 17 18.83 -23.67 -28.25
CA SER A 17 19.35 -23.73 -29.62
C SER A 17 20.83 -24.10 -29.56
N ALA A 18 21.12 -25.37 -29.78
CA ALA A 18 22.48 -25.80 -29.97
C ALA A 18 22.87 -25.52 -31.44
N GLN A 19 23.74 -24.55 -31.68
CA GLN A 19 24.48 -24.42 -32.93
C GLN A 19 25.72 -25.32 -32.88
N VAL A 20 25.70 -26.33 -33.71
CA VAL A 20 26.92 -27.12 -33.98
C VAL A 20 27.75 -26.32 -35.00
N ALA A 21 28.84 -25.70 -34.55
CA ALA A 21 29.87 -25.19 -35.43
C ALA A 21 30.89 -26.28 -35.66
N SER A 22 31.02 -26.71 -36.91
CA SER A 22 32.18 -27.49 -37.37
C SER A 22 33.28 -26.51 -37.74
N ASP A 23 34.34 -26.47 -36.99
CA ASP A 23 35.58 -25.77 -37.40
C ASP A 23 36.74 -26.73 -37.36
N ASN A 24 37.22 -27.00 -38.57
CA ASN A 24 38.57 -27.43 -38.83
C ASN A 24 39.43 -26.17 -38.93
N ASP A 25 40.04 -25.73 -37.87
CA ASP A 25 41.12 -24.74 -37.94
C ASP A 25 42.36 -25.21 -37.17
N SER A 26 43.43 -25.28 -37.91
CA SER A 26 44.78 -25.53 -37.43
C SER A 26 45.21 -24.46 -36.43
N ILE A 27 45.60 -24.89 -35.23
CA ILE A 27 46.03 -24.03 -34.14
C ILE A 27 47.36 -23.34 -34.54
N ASP A 28 47.31 -22.06 -34.85
CA ASP A 28 48.49 -21.23 -35.04
C ASP A 28 48.97 -20.71 -33.67
N ILE A 29 50.05 -21.33 -33.18
CA ILE A 29 50.66 -21.08 -31.85
C ILE A 29 51.15 -19.63 -31.71
N ASN A 30 51.42 -18.91 -32.81
CA ASN A 30 51.88 -17.52 -32.77
C ASN A 30 50.77 -16.49 -32.47
N LYS A 31 49.53 -16.89 -32.49
CA LYS A 31 48.39 -16.03 -32.13
C LYS A 31 48.18 -15.88 -30.64
N TRP A 32 48.75 -16.77 -29.84
CA TRP A 32 48.58 -16.79 -28.38
C TRP A 32 49.40 -15.71 -27.64
N TYR A 33 50.38 -15.09 -28.29
CA TYR A 33 51.24 -14.09 -27.66
C TYR A 33 50.80 -12.63 -27.89
N LYS A 34 49.70 -12.36 -28.58
CA LYS A 34 49.26 -10.99 -28.89
C LYS A 34 47.97 -10.54 -28.22
N ASP A 35 47.23 -11.45 -27.66
CA ASP A 35 46.02 -11.07 -26.89
C ASP A 35 46.39 -11.08 -25.40
N LEU A 36 46.86 -9.92 -24.90
CA LEU A 36 46.75 -9.63 -23.48
C LEU A 36 45.26 -9.80 -23.13
N PRO A 37 44.89 -10.53 -22.05
CA PRO A 37 43.51 -10.64 -21.67
C PRO A 37 42.96 -9.23 -21.50
N GLU A 38 41.99 -8.89 -22.32
CA GLU A 38 41.23 -7.66 -22.16
C GLU A 38 40.71 -7.69 -20.73
N VAL A 39 41.27 -6.88 -19.85
CA VAL A 39 40.75 -6.72 -18.50
C VAL A 39 39.42 -6.02 -18.67
N ILE A 40 38.37 -6.81 -18.84
CA ILE A 40 37.01 -6.31 -18.81
C ILE A 40 36.79 -5.81 -17.37
N VAL A 41 37.11 -4.55 -17.13
CA VAL A 41 36.68 -3.87 -15.91
C VAL A 41 35.17 -3.77 -16.03
N LYS A 42 34.42 -4.78 -15.54
CA LYS A 42 33.02 -4.67 -15.30
C LYS A 42 32.85 -3.62 -14.21
N ALA A 43 32.67 -2.37 -14.59
CA ALA A 43 32.22 -1.35 -13.65
C ALA A 43 30.88 -1.80 -13.13
N GLU A 44 30.80 -2.24 -11.88
CA GLU A 44 29.51 -2.55 -11.25
C GLU A 44 28.68 -1.27 -11.27
N LYS A 45 27.53 -1.34 -11.92
CA LYS A 45 26.58 -0.21 -11.91
C LYS A 45 26.10 -0.03 -10.48
N PRO A 46 26.18 1.18 -9.92
CA PRO A 46 25.78 1.40 -8.54
C PRO A 46 24.30 1.01 -8.33
N ILE A 47 24.04 0.30 -7.24
CA ILE A 47 22.67 -0.09 -6.84
C ILE A 47 21.88 1.14 -6.42
N VAL A 48 22.52 2.10 -5.73
CA VAL A 48 21.90 3.32 -5.22
C VAL A 48 22.59 4.55 -5.76
N LYS A 49 21.79 5.60 -6.05
CA LYS A 49 22.25 6.95 -6.42
C LYS A 49 21.52 7.97 -5.60
N LEU A 50 22.15 9.14 -5.40
CA LEU A 50 21.55 10.29 -4.73
C LEU A 50 21.09 11.29 -5.79
N GLU A 51 19.80 11.54 -5.86
CA GLU A 51 19.21 12.44 -6.85
C GLU A 51 18.10 13.28 -6.19
N GLN A 52 18.22 14.62 -6.24
CA GLN A 52 17.16 15.55 -5.80
C GLN A 52 16.56 15.23 -4.41
N GLY A 53 17.43 15.04 -3.41
CA GLY A 53 17.00 14.77 -2.04
C GLY A 53 16.46 13.34 -1.79
N LYS A 54 16.69 12.39 -2.72
CA LYS A 54 16.20 11.00 -2.66
C LYS A 54 17.34 10.00 -2.82
N MET A 55 17.19 8.83 -2.21
CA MET A 55 17.96 7.64 -2.52
C MET A 55 17.26 6.85 -3.62
N VAL A 56 17.83 6.78 -4.79
CA VAL A 56 17.27 6.11 -5.97
C VAL A 56 17.94 4.75 -6.14
N TYR A 57 17.20 3.69 -5.82
CA TYR A 57 17.64 2.32 -5.99
C TYR A 57 17.31 1.83 -7.41
N ASN A 58 18.33 1.31 -8.11
CA ASN A 58 18.10 0.59 -9.36
C ASN A 58 17.63 -0.82 -9.04
N MET A 59 16.35 -1.10 -9.28
CA MET A 59 15.74 -2.37 -8.89
C MET A 59 16.25 -3.55 -9.71
N HIS A 60 16.64 -3.34 -10.97
CA HIS A 60 17.27 -4.40 -11.76
C HIS A 60 18.59 -4.87 -11.12
N ASN A 61 19.49 -3.94 -10.80
CA ASN A 61 20.80 -4.28 -10.21
C ASN A 61 20.65 -4.84 -8.78
N LEU A 62 19.64 -4.36 -8.02
CA LEU A 62 19.36 -4.88 -6.67
C LEU A 62 18.85 -6.33 -6.75
N LEU A 63 17.91 -6.60 -7.66
CA LEU A 63 17.27 -7.90 -7.79
C LEU A 63 18.14 -8.97 -8.45
N GLU A 64 19.19 -8.58 -9.19
CA GLU A 64 20.24 -9.51 -9.62
C GLU A 64 21.00 -10.12 -8.43
N LYS A 65 21.20 -9.34 -7.34
CA LYS A 65 21.90 -9.80 -6.13
C LYS A 65 20.93 -10.40 -5.10
N LEU A 66 19.73 -9.87 -5.00
CA LEU A 66 18.69 -10.24 -4.01
C LEU A 66 17.35 -10.49 -4.73
N PRO A 67 17.15 -11.67 -5.31
CA PRO A 67 15.95 -11.99 -6.08
C PRO A 67 14.66 -11.84 -5.26
N ALA A 68 13.58 -11.45 -5.95
CA ALA A 68 12.23 -11.38 -5.43
C ALA A 68 11.22 -11.72 -6.53
N ASP A 69 10.09 -12.33 -6.17
CA ASP A 69 9.07 -12.75 -7.12
C ASP A 69 8.11 -11.62 -7.48
N ASN A 70 7.78 -10.77 -6.52
CA ASN A 70 6.82 -9.68 -6.68
C ASN A 70 7.39 -8.34 -6.19
N ALA A 71 6.68 -7.25 -6.53
CA ALA A 71 7.13 -5.89 -6.20
C ALA A 71 7.15 -5.64 -4.69
N TYR A 72 6.23 -6.23 -3.92
CA TYR A 72 6.20 -6.10 -2.47
C TYR A 72 7.46 -6.67 -1.83
N GLU A 73 7.80 -7.91 -2.17
CA GLU A 73 9.03 -8.55 -1.71
C GLU A 73 10.28 -7.81 -2.19
N ALA A 74 10.28 -7.30 -3.42
CA ALA A 74 11.40 -6.52 -3.96
C ALA A 74 11.68 -5.26 -3.14
N LEU A 75 10.64 -4.59 -2.60
CA LEU A 75 10.83 -3.44 -1.72
C LEU A 75 11.50 -3.82 -0.40
N THR A 76 11.20 -4.99 0.17
CA THR A 76 11.84 -5.45 1.42
C THR A 76 13.32 -5.80 1.25
N ARG A 77 13.82 -5.90 0.00
CA ARG A 77 15.26 -6.05 -0.29
C ARG A 77 16.01 -4.72 -0.18
N ILE A 78 15.33 -3.59 -0.08
CA ILE A 78 15.95 -2.27 0.09
C ILE A 78 16.38 -2.11 1.54
N PRO A 79 17.64 -1.69 1.81
CA PRO A 79 18.11 -1.48 3.18
C PRO A 79 17.23 -0.52 3.97
N GLY A 80 16.84 -0.92 5.19
CA GLY A 80 15.96 -0.15 6.07
C GLY A 80 14.46 -0.30 5.80
N VAL A 81 14.07 -0.99 4.73
CA VAL A 81 12.67 -1.34 4.46
C VAL A 81 12.37 -2.70 5.09
N SER A 82 11.27 -2.79 5.80
CA SER A 82 10.83 -4.01 6.49
C SER A 82 9.33 -4.22 6.39
N ASP A 83 8.91 -5.45 6.69
CA ASP A 83 7.51 -5.91 6.70
C ASP A 83 7.23 -6.60 8.06
N ALA A 84 7.38 -5.87 9.15
CA ALA A 84 7.23 -6.46 10.49
C ALA A 84 5.76 -6.60 10.92
N THR A 85 4.85 -5.85 10.33
CA THR A 85 3.42 -5.78 10.72
C THR A 85 2.46 -6.11 9.58
N GLY A 86 2.94 -6.74 8.49
CA GLY A 86 2.16 -7.01 7.28
C GLY A 86 2.02 -5.80 6.36
N SER A 87 2.72 -4.70 6.67
CA SER A 87 2.81 -3.50 5.83
C SER A 87 4.26 -3.03 5.71
N ILE A 88 4.56 -2.37 4.57
CA ILE A 88 5.90 -1.80 4.33
C ILE A 88 6.16 -0.67 5.33
N SER A 89 7.30 -0.75 6.01
CA SER A 89 7.82 0.30 6.90
C SER A 89 9.25 0.68 6.50
N LEU A 90 9.66 1.89 6.82
CA LEU A 90 11.02 2.39 6.58
C LEU A 90 11.64 2.79 7.92
N LEU A 91 12.76 2.15 8.29
CA LEU A 91 13.42 2.36 9.58
C LEU A 91 12.48 2.20 10.80
N GLY A 92 11.51 1.25 10.70
CA GLY A 92 10.51 1.00 11.73
C GLY A 92 9.34 2.00 11.78
N ASN A 93 9.29 2.98 10.87
CA ASN A 93 8.20 3.93 10.78
C ASN A 93 7.28 3.62 9.60
N GLU A 94 6.03 4.03 9.72
CA GLU A 94 5.07 3.98 8.62
C GLU A 94 5.56 4.80 7.43
N VAL A 95 5.39 4.27 6.22
CA VAL A 95 5.82 4.90 4.98
C VAL A 95 4.67 5.03 4.00
N THR A 96 4.57 6.18 3.34
CA THR A 96 3.61 6.37 2.25
C THR A 96 4.18 5.80 0.94
N LEU A 97 3.44 4.89 0.32
CA LEU A 97 3.80 4.35 -0.99
C LEU A 97 3.24 5.25 -2.10
N ILE A 98 4.08 5.52 -3.09
CA ILE A 98 3.80 6.33 -4.27
C ILE A 98 4.08 5.46 -5.50
N ILE A 99 3.28 5.56 -6.54
CA ILE A 99 3.50 4.82 -7.78
C ILE A 99 3.64 5.79 -8.93
N ASN A 100 4.76 5.70 -9.65
CA ASN A 100 5.10 6.56 -10.80
C ASN A 100 4.97 8.07 -10.50
N GLY A 101 5.38 8.48 -9.28
CA GLY A 101 5.36 9.87 -8.86
C GLY A 101 4.01 10.36 -8.34
N GLN A 102 2.99 9.51 -8.30
CA GLN A 102 1.65 9.89 -7.87
C GLN A 102 1.25 9.24 -6.56
N ALA A 103 0.75 10.04 -5.62
CA ALA A 103 0.07 9.53 -4.45
C ALA A 103 -1.20 8.80 -4.90
N THR A 104 -1.44 7.64 -4.33
CA THR A 104 -2.63 6.85 -4.61
C THR A 104 -3.75 7.16 -3.63
N THR A 105 -4.99 6.93 -4.05
CA THR A 105 -6.16 6.98 -3.18
C THR A 105 -6.47 5.65 -2.50
N LEU A 106 -5.70 4.60 -2.85
CA LEU A 106 -5.82 3.26 -2.26
C LEU A 106 -5.31 3.25 -0.81
N THR A 107 -5.87 2.38 0.00
CA THR A 107 -5.38 2.13 1.37
C THR A 107 -4.06 1.37 1.32
N GLN A 108 -3.34 1.32 2.46
CA GLN A 108 -2.09 0.57 2.57
C GLN A 108 -2.29 -0.93 2.30
N GLU A 109 -3.41 -1.52 2.75
CA GLU A 109 -3.76 -2.92 2.47
C GLU A 109 -3.95 -3.16 0.97
N GLN A 110 -4.76 -2.33 0.31
CA GLN A 110 -5.02 -2.42 -1.13
C GLN A 110 -3.75 -2.22 -1.98
N LEU A 111 -2.86 -1.34 -1.55
CA LEU A 111 -1.54 -1.16 -2.18
C LEU A 111 -0.65 -2.38 -1.99
N THR A 112 -0.64 -2.96 -0.80
CA THR A 112 0.10 -4.18 -0.49
C THR A 112 -0.35 -5.31 -1.41
N ASP A 113 -1.65 -5.52 -1.54
CA ASP A 113 -2.21 -6.56 -2.43
C ASP A 113 -1.84 -6.30 -3.90
N ARG A 114 -1.92 -5.05 -4.35
CA ARG A 114 -1.48 -4.65 -5.69
C ARG A 114 0.01 -4.97 -5.92
N LEU A 115 0.89 -4.67 -4.95
CA LEU A 115 2.32 -4.93 -5.07
C LEU A 115 2.66 -6.42 -5.02
N LYS A 116 1.95 -7.21 -4.22
CA LYS A 116 2.09 -8.68 -4.18
C LYS A 116 1.71 -9.34 -5.51
N ALA A 117 0.75 -8.76 -6.21
CA ALA A 117 0.33 -9.27 -7.52
C ALA A 117 1.19 -8.72 -8.69
N MET A 118 2.02 -7.68 -8.47
CA MET A 118 2.90 -7.10 -9.49
C MET A 118 4.24 -7.85 -9.53
N PRO A 119 4.70 -8.36 -10.70
CA PRO A 119 6.02 -8.98 -10.82
C PRO A 119 7.15 -8.01 -10.45
N ALA A 120 8.15 -8.47 -9.69
CA ALA A 120 9.33 -7.67 -9.35
C ALA A 120 10.07 -7.16 -10.60
N ALA A 121 10.04 -7.93 -11.69
CA ALA A 121 10.63 -7.56 -12.98
C ALA A 121 10.02 -6.30 -13.62
N GLN A 122 8.85 -5.83 -13.17
CA GLN A 122 8.25 -4.59 -13.65
C GLN A 122 8.84 -3.34 -13.00
N LEU A 123 9.57 -3.49 -11.89
CA LEU A 123 10.21 -2.37 -11.21
C LEU A 123 11.45 -1.89 -11.97
N ALA A 124 11.51 -0.59 -12.24
CA ALA A 124 12.69 0.09 -12.75
C ALA A 124 13.52 0.65 -11.60
N LYS A 125 12.87 1.41 -10.72
CA LYS A 125 13.50 2.13 -9.61
C LYS A 125 12.59 2.13 -8.39
N ALA A 126 13.21 2.26 -7.21
CA ALA A 126 12.54 2.66 -5.98
C ALA A 126 13.24 3.90 -5.43
N GLU A 127 12.50 4.96 -5.22
CA GLU A 127 13.00 6.23 -4.70
C GLU A 127 12.61 6.34 -3.23
N VAL A 128 13.59 6.20 -2.35
CA VAL A 128 13.39 6.22 -0.89
C VAL A 128 13.64 7.63 -0.38
N MET A 129 12.67 8.15 0.37
CA MET A 129 12.65 9.51 0.91
C MET A 129 12.35 9.46 2.40
N LEU A 130 13.25 9.98 3.24
CA LEU A 130 13.00 10.14 4.69
C LEU A 130 12.09 11.32 4.98
N SER A 131 12.02 12.28 4.06
CA SER A 131 11.02 13.35 4.04
C SER A 131 10.60 13.55 2.59
N ALA A 132 9.34 13.25 2.28
CA ALA A 132 8.82 13.36 0.91
C ALA A 132 8.74 14.84 0.50
N PRO A 133 9.36 15.22 -0.64
CA PRO A 133 9.17 16.54 -1.20
C PRO A 133 7.69 16.86 -1.49
N ALA A 134 7.30 18.11 -1.33
CA ALA A 134 5.91 18.54 -1.46
C ALA A 134 5.29 18.23 -2.84
N ARG A 135 6.10 18.05 -3.89
CA ARG A 135 5.66 17.66 -5.25
C ARG A 135 4.96 16.31 -5.33
N TYR A 136 5.13 15.45 -4.34
CA TYR A 136 4.42 14.17 -4.29
C TYR A 136 3.05 14.26 -3.59
N HIS A 137 2.68 15.44 -3.09
CA HIS A 137 1.43 15.66 -2.34
C HIS A 137 1.22 14.71 -1.15
N VAL A 138 2.31 14.16 -0.62
CA VAL A 138 2.36 13.33 0.59
C VAL A 138 3.34 13.93 1.58
N ARG A 139 3.34 13.46 2.82
CA ARG A 139 4.20 13.96 3.90
C ARG A 139 4.86 12.82 4.65
N GLY A 140 5.93 13.15 5.37
CA GLY A 140 6.70 12.16 6.10
C GLY A 140 7.55 11.29 5.19
N MET A 141 7.83 10.07 5.62
CA MET A 141 8.61 9.10 4.84
C MET A 141 7.80 8.56 3.67
N ALA A 142 8.44 8.39 2.52
CA ALA A 142 7.79 7.83 1.34
C ALA A 142 8.73 6.97 0.50
N ILE A 143 8.15 6.00 -0.21
CA ILE A 143 8.83 5.22 -1.25
C ILE A 143 8.05 5.39 -2.55
N ASN A 144 8.69 6.00 -3.56
CA ASN A 144 8.11 6.07 -4.90
C ASN A 144 8.58 4.90 -5.74
N ILE A 145 7.65 4.08 -6.15
CA ILE A 145 7.84 2.90 -6.97
C ILE A 145 7.70 3.34 -8.43
N VAL A 146 8.78 3.24 -9.20
CA VAL A 146 8.79 3.57 -10.61
C VAL A 146 8.80 2.30 -11.42
N THR A 147 7.78 2.09 -12.23
CA THR A 147 7.68 0.95 -13.15
C THR A 147 8.49 1.16 -14.42
N LYS A 148 8.82 0.07 -15.12
CA LYS A 148 9.55 0.14 -16.40
C LYS A 148 8.69 0.82 -17.46
N ASP A 149 9.28 1.78 -18.15
CA ASP A 149 8.74 2.30 -19.40
C ASP A 149 9.21 1.38 -20.55
N ASN A 150 8.27 0.72 -21.20
CA ASN A 150 8.53 -0.16 -22.33
C ASN A 150 8.14 0.48 -23.66
N ALA A 151 7.82 1.78 -23.68
CA ALA A 151 7.41 2.49 -24.90
C ALA A 151 8.48 2.39 -26.01
N GLY A 152 8.02 2.21 -27.24
CA GLY A 152 8.88 2.03 -28.41
C GLY A 152 9.37 0.59 -28.62
N THR A 153 9.02 -0.36 -27.76
CA THR A 153 9.38 -1.78 -27.91
C THR A 153 8.18 -2.59 -28.42
N ASN A 154 8.46 -3.79 -28.94
CA ASN A 154 7.43 -4.80 -29.18
C ASN A 154 7.71 -5.96 -28.23
N ARG A 155 6.91 -6.07 -27.19
CA ARG A 155 7.12 -7.04 -26.13
C ARG A 155 5.81 -7.64 -25.64
N LEU A 156 5.81 -8.94 -25.46
CA LEU A 156 4.79 -9.67 -24.69
C LEU A 156 5.49 -10.25 -23.47
N SER A 157 4.96 -10.00 -22.29
CA SER A 157 5.45 -10.61 -21.05
C SER A 157 4.29 -11.01 -20.16
N GLY A 158 4.45 -12.08 -19.44
CA GLY A 158 3.46 -12.57 -18.49
C GLY A 158 4.11 -13.36 -17.38
N GLN A 159 3.42 -13.44 -16.26
CA GLN A 159 3.80 -14.25 -15.12
C GLN A 159 2.54 -14.86 -14.52
N MET A 160 2.63 -16.13 -14.18
CA MET A 160 1.62 -16.83 -13.40
C MET A 160 2.29 -17.42 -12.18
N VAL A 161 1.74 -17.13 -11.01
CA VAL A 161 2.24 -17.65 -9.73
C VAL A 161 1.05 -18.23 -8.97
N GLY A 162 1.24 -19.39 -8.38
CA GLY A 162 0.25 -20.01 -7.50
C GLY A 162 0.94 -20.65 -6.32
N GLY A 163 0.29 -20.66 -5.18
CA GLY A 163 0.86 -21.22 -3.99
C GLY A 163 -0.17 -21.60 -2.93
N LEU A 164 0.29 -22.45 -2.03
CA LEU A 164 -0.42 -22.86 -0.83
C LEU A 164 0.47 -22.57 0.38
N GLN A 165 -0.05 -21.79 1.29
CA GLN A 165 0.57 -21.54 2.59
C GLN A 165 -0.19 -22.34 3.64
N GLN A 166 0.52 -23.18 4.38
CA GLN A 166 -0.04 -23.96 5.46
C GLN A 166 0.43 -23.40 6.81
N SER A 167 -0.52 -22.94 7.61
CA SER A 167 -0.35 -22.68 9.05
C SER A 167 -1.30 -23.62 9.81
N ARG A 168 -2.06 -23.12 10.78
CA ARG A 168 -3.16 -23.89 11.37
C ARG A 168 -4.24 -24.23 10.34
N TYR A 169 -4.47 -23.32 9.40
CA TYR A 169 -5.34 -23.50 8.22
C TYR A 169 -4.57 -23.13 6.95
N SER A 170 -5.00 -23.70 5.83
CA SER A 170 -4.38 -23.44 4.53
C SER A 170 -4.96 -22.18 3.88
N THR A 171 -4.07 -21.41 3.24
CA THR A 171 -4.42 -20.31 2.34
C THR A 171 -3.88 -20.63 0.96
N GLY A 172 -4.76 -20.58 -0.04
CA GLY A 172 -4.39 -20.72 -1.45
C GLY A 172 -4.40 -19.36 -2.14
N PHE A 173 -3.45 -19.13 -3.05
CA PHE A 173 -3.44 -17.93 -3.87
C PHE A 173 -3.02 -18.24 -5.30
N GLY A 174 -3.47 -17.41 -6.22
CA GLY A 174 -3.07 -17.43 -7.63
C GLY A 174 -3.00 -16.02 -8.18
N ASN A 175 -1.90 -15.69 -8.86
CA ASN A 175 -1.65 -14.41 -9.50
C ASN A 175 -1.41 -14.61 -10.98
N LEU A 176 -2.02 -13.77 -11.80
CA LEU A 176 -1.80 -13.70 -13.23
C LEU A 176 -1.45 -12.25 -13.60
N TYR A 177 -0.35 -12.07 -14.29
CA TYR A 177 0.05 -10.80 -14.87
C TYR A 177 0.30 -10.97 -16.36
N LEU A 178 -0.19 -10.07 -17.18
CA LEU A 178 0.04 -10.01 -18.62
C LEU A 178 0.34 -8.55 -19.01
N SER A 179 1.38 -8.35 -19.82
CA SER A 179 1.73 -7.04 -20.38
C SER A 179 2.07 -7.19 -21.85
N ILE A 180 1.43 -6.36 -22.65
CA ILE A 180 1.64 -6.27 -24.10
C ILE A 180 2.07 -4.85 -24.42
N GLN A 181 3.21 -4.70 -25.07
CA GLN A 181 3.69 -3.44 -25.62
C GLN A 181 3.84 -3.58 -27.13
N ARG A 182 3.27 -2.67 -27.87
CA ARG A 182 3.42 -2.60 -29.32
C ARG A 182 3.67 -1.15 -29.77
N GLY A 183 4.95 -0.85 -30.01
CA GLY A 183 5.36 0.52 -30.33
C GLY A 183 4.96 1.51 -29.23
N LYS A 184 4.12 2.46 -29.56
CA LYS A 184 3.67 3.52 -28.65
C LYS A 184 2.54 3.11 -27.69
N PHE A 185 1.89 1.98 -27.94
CA PHE A 185 0.75 1.50 -27.17
C PHE A 185 1.14 0.35 -26.25
N GLY A 186 0.74 0.42 -24.99
CA GLY A 186 0.88 -0.63 -24.01
C GLY A 186 -0.43 -0.97 -23.31
N LEU A 187 -0.58 -2.24 -22.98
CA LEU A 187 -1.69 -2.77 -22.18
C LEU A 187 -1.11 -3.69 -21.12
N ASP A 188 -1.57 -3.55 -19.88
CA ASP A 188 -1.27 -4.48 -18.80
C ASP A 188 -2.55 -4.93 -18.10
N ALA A 189 -2.60 -6.21 -17.76
CA ALA A 189 -3.69 -6.82 -17.01
C ALA A 189 -3.12 -7.62 -15.84
N GLN A 190 -3.77 -7.53 -14.70
CA GLN A 190 -3.39 -8.20 -13.48
C GLN A 190 -4.64 -8.77 -12.81
N TYR A 191 -4.53 -10.00 -12.32
CA TYR A 191 -5.57 -10.63 -11.55
C TYR A 191 -4.95 -11.44 -10.42
N GLN A 192 -5.50 -11.31 -9.21
CA GLN A 192 -5.13 -12.08 -8.04
C GLN A 192 -6.38 -12.71 -7.42
N TYR A 193 -6.25 -13.94 -7.03
CA TYR A 193 -7.21 -14.67 -6.24
C TYR A 193 -6.56 -15.16 -4.96
N VAL A 194 -7.18 -14.89 -3.81
CA VAL A 194 -6.75 -15.43 -2.52
C VAL A 194 -7.94 -16.06 -1.83
N ASN A 195 -7.76 -17.28 -1.33
CA ASN A 195 -8.75 -17.99 -0.54
C ASN A 195 -8.04 -18.56 0.68
N GLY A 196 -8.39 -18.07 1.85
CA GLY A 196 -7.68 -18.48 3.06
C GLY A 196 -8.49 -18.40 4.32
N ASN A 197 -7.96 -19.11 5.31
CA ASN A 197 -8.43 -19.07 6.67
C ASN A 197 -7.32 -18.52 7.58
N SER A 198 -7.70 -17.73 8.56
CA SER A 198 -6.81 -17.32 9.65
C SER A 198 -7.38 -17.74 10.99
N TYR A 199 -6.50 -17.84 11.95
CA TYR A 199 -6.84 -18.18 13.33
C TYR A 199 -6.03 -17.31 14.28
N VAL A 200 -6.73 -16.73 15.26
CA VAL A 200 -6.13 -15.87 16.28
C VAL A 200 -6.61 -16.36 17.64
N GLU A 201 -5.68 -16.52 18.56
CA GLU A 201 -5.95 -16.70 19.99
C GLU A 201 -5.45 -15.46 20.73
N SER A 202 -6.25 -14.94 21.64
CA SER A 202 -5.89 -13.82 22.49
C SER A 202 -6.42 -14.02 23.89
N SER A 203 -5.67 -13.58 24.89
CA SER A 203 -6.14 -13.48 26.28
C SER A 203 -6.17 -12.02 26.69
N HIS A 204 -7.19 -11.64 27.41
CA HIS A 204 -7.35 -10.30 27.94
C HIS A 204 -7.44 -10.38 29.46
N ILE A 205 -6.55 -9.66 30.14
CA ILE A 205 -6.49 -9.53 31.59
C ILE A 205 -6.70 -8.07 31.92
N ALA A 206 -7.72 -7.76 32.71
CA ALA A 206 -7.96 -6.40 33.14
C ALA A 206 -8.49 -6.38 34.59
N ASN A 207 -8.27 -5.26 35.27
CA ASN A 207 -8.81 -5.01 36.60
C ASN A 207 -9.76 -3.83 36.50
N HIS A 208 -11.05 -4.09 36.58
CA HIS A 208 -12.09 -3.08 36.43
C HIS A 208 -12.69 -2.72 37.79
N PRO A 209 -12.82 -1.41 38.09
CA PRO A 209 -13.68 -0.97 39.20
C PRO A 209 -15.15 -1.19 38.79
N LEU A 210 -15.88 -1.95 39.60
CA LEU A 210 -17.32 -2.14 39.43
C LEU A 210 -18.01 -1.68 40.72
N GLY A 211 -18.48 -0.45 40.75
CA GLY A 211 -18.96 0.20 41.96
C GLY A 211 -17.86 0.29 43.04
N ASN A 212 -18.11 -0.28 44.22
CA ASN A 212 -17.16 -0.31 45.33
C ASN A 212 -16.21 -1.53 45.31
N LYS A 213 -16.36 -2.42 44.32
CA LYS A 213 -15.51 -3.62 44.17
C LYS A 213 -14.55 -3.46 42.98
N ARG A 214 -13.47 -4.25 43.04
CA ARG A 214 -12.60 -4.45 41.88
C ARG A 214 -12.77 -5.87 41.38
N VAL A 215 -13.01 -6.03 40.09
CA VAL A 215 -13.18 -7.32 39.44
C VAL A 215 -11.99 -7.58 38.57
N ASN A 216 -11.30 -8.69 38.84
CA ASN A 216 -10.26 -9.17 37.92
C ASN A 216 -10.94 -9.86 36.76
N TYR A 217 -10.79 -9.29 35.61
CA TYR A 217 -11.34 -9.78 34.35
C TYR A 217 -10.26 -10.62 33.65
N TYR A 218 -10.61 -11.83 33.29
CA TYR A 218 -9.78 -12.72 32.49
C TYR A 218 -10.68 -13.41 31.48
N ASP A 219 -10.38 -13.19 30.21
CA ASP A 219 -11.05 -13.86 29.10
C ASP A 219 -10.04 -14.42 28.11
N GLU A 220 -10.37 -15.56 27.54
CA GLU A 220 -9.73 -16.15 26.38
C GLU A 220 -10.66 -16.06 25.20
N THR A 221 -10.13 -15.53 24.11
CA THR A 221 -10.88 -15.39 22.84
C THR A 221 -10.13 -16.12 21.74
N TRP A 222 -10.83 -16.94 21.01
CA TRP A 222 -10.32 -17.50 19.76
C TRP A 222 -11.25 -17.15 18.61
N GLN A 223 -10.62 -16.79 17.50
CA GLN A 223 -11.31 -16.35 16.29
C GLN A 223 -10.81 -17.13 15.09
N LYS A 224 -11.75 -17.64 14.31
CA LYS A 224 -11.50 -18.23 12.99
C LYS A 224 -12.11 -17.31 11.95
N SER A 225 -11.31 -16.91 10.94
CA SER A 225 -11.77 -16.12 9.83
C SER A 225 -11.53 -16.86 8.52
N PHE A 226 -12.46 -16.70 7.60
CA PHE A 226 -12.37 -17.15 6.22
C PHE A 226 -12.51 -15.94 5.30
N GLY A 227 -11.71 -15.91 4.22
CA GLY A 227 -11.78 -14.82 3.25
C GLY A 227 -11.53 -15.29 1.84
N ILE A 228 -12.29 -14.72 0.90
CA ILE A 228 -12.04 -14.81 -0.54
C ILE A 228 -11.84 -13.38 -1.04
N THR A 229 -10.74 -13.18 -1.77
CA THR A 229 -10.40 -11.88 -2.35
C THR A 229 -10.12 -12.05 -3.85
N HIS A 230 -10.66 -11.15 -4.64
CA HIS A 230 -10.37 -10.99 -6.06
C HIS A 230 -9.87 -9.58 -6.30
N ASP A 231 -8.61 -9.44 -6.67
CA ASP A 231 -8.02 -8.18 -7.11
C ASP A 231 -7.81 -8.21 -8.60
N TYR A 232 -8.14 -7.12 -9.27
CA TYR A 232 -7.95 -7.02 -10.72
C TYR A 232 -7.55 -5.60 -11.11
N ARG A 233 -6.67 -5.52 -12.10
CA ARG A 233 -6.23 -4.27 -12.68
C ARG A 233 -6.12 -4.40 -14.20
N LEU A 234 -6.55 -3.35 -14.88
CA LEU A 234 -6.34 -3.16 -16.30
C LEU A 234 -5.70 -1.79 -16.50
N GLY A 235 -4.52 -1.74 -17.08
CA GLY A 235 -3.79 -0.52 -17.39
C GLY A 235 -3.56 -0.37 -18.89
N MET A 236 -3.61 0.85 -19.37
CA MET A 236 -3.35 1.23 -20.74
C MET A 236 -2.44 2.45 -20.76
N ASN A 237 -1.41 2.42 -21.58
CA ASN A 237 -0.51 3.54 -21.78
C ASN A 237 -0.32 3.85 -23.25
N TYR A 238 -0.14 5.14 -23.55
CA TYR A 238 0.19 5.60 -24.89
C TYR A 238 1.28 6.67 -24.83
N ALA A 239 2.42 6.39 -25.46
CA ALA A 239 3.55 7.31 -25.55
C ALA A 239 3.49 8.08 -26.89
N PHE A 240 3.11 9.35 -26.83
CA PHE A 240 3.16 10.24 -27.98
C PHE A 240 4.61 10.52 -28.40
N SER A 241 5.47 10.77 -27.38
CA SER A 241 6.92 10.94 -27.49
C SER A 241 7.59 10.57 -26.15
N LYS A 242 8.91 10.68 -26.04
CA LYS A 242 9.70 10.31 -24.84
C LYS A 242 9.19 10.96 -23.53
N ASN A 243 8.73 12.21 -23.59
CA ASN A 243 8.26 12.95 -22.41
C ASN A 243 6.77 13.34 -22.54
N HIS A 244 6.03 12.66 -23.37
CA HIS A 244 4.62 12.93 -23.63
C HIS A 244 3.86 11.61 -23.65
N HIS A 245 3.18 11.29 -22.57
CA HIS A 245 2.47 10.02 -22.41
C HIS A 245 1.16 10.19 -21.64
N LEU A 246 0.24 9.30 -21.93
CA LEU A 246 -1.04 9.15 -21.26
C LEU A 246 -1.12 7.76 -20.68
N ASP A 247 -1.43 7.66 -19.40
CA ASP A 247 -1.68 6.43 -18.68
C ASP A 247 -3.10 6.46 -18.12
N ILE A 248 -3.83 5.37 -18.30
CA ILE A 248 -5.15 5.15 -17.71
C ILE A 248 -5.13 3.78 -17.05
N ALA A 249 -5.64 3.68 -15.85
CA ALA A 249 -5.75 2.41 -15.16
C ALA A 249 -7.08 2.28 -14.42
N TYR A 250 -7.63 1.09 -14.46
CA TYR A 250 -8.73 0.68 -13.60
C TYR A 250 -8.25 -0.39 -12.65
N THR A 251 -8.53 -0.23 -11.35
CA THR A 251 -8.23 -1.20 -10.29
C THR A 251 -9.53 -1.53 -9.55
N GLY A 252 -9.79 -2.79 -9.33
CA GLY A 252 -10.93 -3.25 -8.56
C GLY A 252 -10.53 -4.30 -7.55
N ASN A 253 -11.27 -4.34 -6.44
CA ASN A 253 -11.19 -5.38 -5.43
C ASN A 253 -12.61 -5.82 -5.07
N TRP A 254 -12.78 -7.12 -4.96
CA TRP A 254 -13.94 -7.73 -4.36
C TRP A 254 -13.49 -8.71 -3.29
N LYS A 255 -13.98 -8.50 -2.05
CA LYS A 255 -13.64 -9.35 -0.91
C LYS A 255 -14.90 -9.80 -0.20
N LYS A 256 -14.95 -11.05 0.15
CA LYS A 256 -15.93 -11.62 1.08
C LYS A 256 -15.17 -12.21 2.25
N ALA A 257 -15.55 -11.82 3.46
CA ALA A 257 -14.95 -12.38 4.67
C ALA A 257 -16.05 -12.76 5.67
N SER A 258 -15.80 -13.84 6.39
CA SER A 258 -16.65 -14.31 7.49
C SER A 258 -15.75 -14.67 8.66
N SER A 259 -16.08 -14.23 9.85
CA SER A 259 -15.36 -14.59 11.07
C SER A 259 -16.28 -15.08 12.17
N ASN A 260 -15.80 -16.07 12.91
CA ASN A 260 -16.44 -16.60 14.10
C ASN A 260 -15.47 -16.43 15.26
N SER A 261 -15.89 -15.70 16.28
CA SER A 261 -15.14 -15.50 17.52
C SER A 261 -15.92 -16.11 18.67
N GLN A 262 -15.21 -16.77 19.56
CA GLN A 262 -15.76 -17.26 20.82
C GLN A 262 -14.88 -16.80 21.96
N THR A 263 -15.52 -16.19 22.97
CA THR A 263 -14.86 -15.76 24.21
C THR A 263 -15.35 -16.63 25.35
N THR A 264 -14.42 -17.01 26.24
CA THR A 264 -14.68 -17.77 27.46
C THR A 264 -13.94 -17.12 28.62
N GLY A 265 -14.53 -17.15 29.80
CA GLY A 265 -13.99 -16.53 31.02
C GLY A 265 -15.09 -15.89 31.82
N LEU A 266 -14.90 -14.66 32.26
CA LEU A 266 -15.91 -13.90 32.98
C LEU A 266 -17.11 -13.54 32.08
N SER A 267 -16.88 -13.41 30.77
CA SER A 267 -17.91 -13.39 29.75
C SER A 267 -17.90 -14.68 28.92
N VAL A 268 -19.06 -15.10 28.45
CA VAL A 268 -19.20 -16.16 27.49
C VAL A 268 -19.94 -15.58 26.29
N SER A 269 -19.25 -15.48 25.15
CA SER A 269 -19.87 -14.89 23.96
C SER A 269 -19.44 -15.58 22.68
N ARG A 270 -20.30 -15.51 21.69
CA ARG A 270 -20.06 -15.86 20.30
C ARG A 270 -20.35 -14.65 19.44
N VAL A 271 -19.42 -14.29 18.61
CA VAL A 271 -19.59 -13.22 17.61
C VAL A 271 -19.40 -13.84 16.24
N HIS A 272 -20.37 -13.63 15.38
CA HIS A 272 -20.27 -13.91 13.96
C HIS A 272 -20.30 -12.60 13.18
N LEU A 273 -19.39 -12.43 12.24
CA LEU A 273 -19.29 -11.25 11.39
C LEU A 273 -19.15 -11.68 9.94
N ASP A 274 -20.09 -11.26 9.10
CA ASP A 274 -19.98 -11.33 7.66
C ASP A 274 -19.70 -9.95 7.08
N SER A 275 -18.76 -9.85 6.16
CA SER A 275 -18.42 -8.60 5.49
C SER A 275 -18.15 -8.82 4.00
N HIS A 276 -18.49 -7.80 3.23
CA HIS A 276 -18.09 -7.69 1.83
C HIS A 276 -17.35 -6.36 1.63
N GLU A 277 -16.46 -6.34 0.66
CA GLU A 277 -15.75 -5.14 0.25
C GLU A 277 -15.80 -5.02 -1.26
N TYR A 278 -16.08 -3.83 -1.74
CA TYR A 278 -16.11 -3.48 -3.15
C TYR A 278 -15.30 -2.23 -3.34
N LEU A 279 -14.25 -2.30 -4.15
CA LEU A 279 -13.43 -1.17 -4.53
C LEU A 279 -13.43 -1.02 -6.04
N HIS A 280 -13.63 0.18 -6.52
CA HIS A 280 -13.41 0.58 -7.90
C HIS A 280 -12.60 1.86 -7.91
N ASN A 281 -11.45 1.83 -8.57
CA ASN A 281 -10.58 2.99 -8.72
C ASN A 281 -10.23 3.17 -10.19
N VAL A 282 -10.30 4.40 -10.67
CA VAL A 282 -9.84 4.81 -12.00
C VAL A 282 -8.80 5.89 -11.82
N ASP A 283 -7.62 5.67 -12.37
CA ASP A 283 -6.52 6.62 -12.39
C ASP A 283 -6.22 7.06 -13.82
N LEU A 284 -5.98 8.36 -13.99
CA LEU A 284 -5.54 8.96 -15.23
C LEU A 284 -4.29 9.79 -14.95
N ASN A 285 -3.28 9.65 -15.79
CA ASN A 285 -2.06 10.45 -15.74
C ASN A 285 -1.67 10.92 -17.15
N TYR A 286 -1.50 12.22 -17.33
CA TYR A 286 -1.12 12.83 -18.58
C TYR A 286 0.10 13.72 -18.41
N SER A 287 1.24 13.26 -18.91
CA SER A 287 2.51 13.99 -18.88
C SER A 287 2.77 14.67 -20.20
N LEU A 288 3.14 15.94 -20.14
CA LEU A 288 3.40 16.82 -21.28
C LEU A 288 4.90 17.12 -21.45
N PRO A 289 5.38 17.37 -22.67
CA PRO A 289 6.83 17.50 -22.96
C PRO A 289 7.53 18.62 -22.18
N PHE A 290 6.81 19.66 -21.79
CA PHE A 290 7.34 20.85 -21.10
C PHE A 290 7.35 20.70 -19.56
N GLY A 291 7.12 19.47 -19.05
CA GLY A 291 7.23 19.14 -17.63
C GLY A 291 5.95 19.32 -16.82
N LEU A 292 4.79 19.58 -17.47
CA LEU A 292 3.48 19.58 -16.84
C LEU A 292 2.93 18.14 -16.78
N THR A 293 2.47 17.73 -15.60
CA THR A 293 1.74 16.48 -15.37
C THR A 293 0.37 16.79 -14.80
N LEU A 294 -0.66 16.27 -15.45
CA LEU A 294 -2.05 16.34 -14.98
C LEU A 294 -2.48 14.96 -14.55
N SER A 295 -3.04 14.85 -13.36
CA SER A 295 -3.54 13.56 -12.87
C SER A 295 -4.95 13.67 -12.34
N GLY A 296 -5.71 12.61 -12.51
CA GLY A 296 -7.05 12.45 -11.97
C GLY A 296 -7.23 11.05 -11.40
N SER A 297 -7.90 10.95 -10.26
CA SER A 297 -8.25 9.67 -9.65
C SER A 297 -9.67 9.72 -9.13
N TYR A 298 -10.41 8.65 -9.35
CA TYR A 298 -11.72 8.42 -8.76
C TYR A 298 -11.73 7.10 -8.03
N THR A 299 -12.21 7.09 -6.80
CA THR A 299 -12.37 5.88 -5.98
C THR A 299 -13.79 5.78 -5.46
N TYR A 300 -14.39 4.65 -5.72
CA TYR A 300 -15.61 4.18 -5.06
C TYR A 300 -15.27 3.00 -4.16
N TYR A 301 -15.67 3.08 -2.90
CA TYR A 301 -15.49 2.03 -1.91
C TYR A 301 -16.79 1.78 -1.18
N ARG A 302 -17.17 0.51 -0.98
CA ARG A 302 -18.35 0.11 -0.24
C ARG A 302 -18.08 -1.14 0.57
N THR A 303 -18.46 -1.11 1.87
CA THR A 303 -18.29 -2.27 2.76
C THR A 303 -19.53 -2.49 3.62
N PRO A 304 -20.50 -3.32 3.17
CA PRO A 304 -21.58 -3.81 4.00
C PRO A 304 -21.07 -4.89 4.96
N GLN A 305 -21.57 -4.84 6.20
CA GLN A 305 -21.23 -5.78 7.25
C GLN A 305 -22.47 -6.19 8.03
N GLN A 306 -22.51 -7.44 8.49
CA GLN A 306 -23.53 -7.97 9.36
C GLN A 306 -22.88 -8.68 10.53
N GLN A 307 -23.20 -8.28 11.75
CA GLN A 307 -22.66 -8.84 12.99
C GLN A 307 -23.77 -9.42 13.84
N TRP A 308 -23.51 -10.57 14.41
CA TRP A 308 -24.35 -11.22 15.42
C TRP A 308 -23.51 -11.44 16.67
N LEU A 309 -24.03 -11.01 17.80
CA LEU A 309 -23.47 -11.29 19.12
C LEU A 309 -24.50 -12.07 19.92
N ASP A 310 -24.08 -13.16 20.52
CA ASP A 310 -24.86 -13.98 21.44
C ASP A 310 -24.00 -14.36 22.66
N GLY A 311 -24.50 -14.11 23.87
CA GLY A 311 -23.75 -14.46 25.07
C GLY A 311 -24.28 -13.86 26.36
N THR A 312 -23.53 -14.07 27.41
CA THR A 312 -23.83 -13.61 28.76
C THR A 312 -22.67 -12.80 29.33
N MET A 313 -22.98 -11.89 30.24
CA MET A 313 -22.01 -11.09 30.99
C MET A 313 -22.48 -10.90 32.43
N GLN A 314 -21.54 -10.73 33.31
CA GLN A 314 -21.80 -10.33 34.69
C GLN A 314 -21.74 -8.80 34.79
N ALA A 315 -22.89 -8.15 34.86
CA ALA A 315 -23.02 -6.72 34.57
C ALA A 315 -23.06 -5.81 35.81
N ASP A 316 -23.18 -6.37 37.03
CA ASP A 316 -23.35 -5.58 38.24
C ASP A 316 -22.40 -5.99 39.37
N GLU A 317 -22.42 -5.23 40.48
CA GLU A 317 -21.63 -5.50 41.68
C GLU A 317 -21.93 -6.87 42.32
N ASN A 318 -23.09 -7.43 42.05
CA ASN A 318 -23.54 -8.74 42.57
C ASN A 318 -23.13 -9.88 41.62
N MET A 319 -22.46 -9.57 40.48
CA MET A 319 -22.07 -10.54 39.47
C MET A 319 -23.30 -11.27 38.87
N THR A 320 -24.43 -10.54 38.74
CA THR A 320 -25.63 -11.06 38.14
C THR A 320 -25.40 -11.29 36.63
N GLU A 321 -25.70 -12.51 36.21
CA GLU A 321 -25.55 -12.88 34.80
C GLU A 321 -26.66 -12.24 33.96
N THR A 322 -26.29 -11.54 32.91
CA THR A 322 -27.22 -10.86 32.01
C THR A 322 -26.96 -11.32 30.58
N GLU A 323 -28.01 -11.72 29.87
CA GLU A 323 -27.93 -12.02 28.44
C GLU A 323 -27.72 -10.74 27.62
N ARG A 324 -26.83 -10.83 26.64
CA ARG A 324 -26.61 -9.78 25.65
C ARG A 324 -26.60 -10.40 24.26
N ASN A 325 -27.73 -10.28 23.57
CA ASN A 325 -27.90 -10.82 22.22
C ASN A 325 -28.32 -9.67 21.30
N LEU A 326 -27.58 -9.48 20.23
CA LEU A 326 -27.84 -8.41 19.28
C LEU A 326 -27.45 -8.77 17.86
N THR A 327 -28.07 -8.07 16.92
CA THR A 327 -27.74 -8.12 15.49
C THR A 327 -27.49 -6.70 15.01
N SER A 328 -26.34 -6.46 14.38
CA SER A 328 -25.95 -5.15 13.86
C SER A 328 -25.66 -5.25 12.37
N GLY A 329 -26.37 -4.46 11.57
CA GLY A 329 -26.08 -4.24 10.16
C GLY A 329 -25.44 -2.88 9.98
N SER A 330 -24.31 -2.81 9.29
CA SER A 330 -23.63 -1.55 8.97
C SER A 330 -23.15 -1.51 7.53
N GLU A 331 -23.05 -0.31 6.98
CA GLU A 331 -22.47 -0.10 5.66
C GLU A 331 -21.73 1.23 5.63
N GLN A 332 -20.58 1.23 5.00
CA GLN A 332 -19.84 2.43 4.66
C GLN A 332 -19.69 2.54 3.15
N THR A 333 -19.96 3.73 2.62
CA THR A 333 -19.75 4.07 1.19
C THR A 333 -18.91 5.33 1.09
N ILE A 334 -17.80 5.25 0.36
CA ILE A 334 -16.89 6.37 0.13
C ILE A 334 -16.78 6.63 -1.37
N ASN A 335 -16.99 7.90 -1.75
CA ASN A 335 -16.70 8.41 -3.08
C ASN A 335 -15.60 9.46 -2.95
N LYS A 336 -14.50 9.29 -3.67
CA LYS A 336 -13.34 10.18 -3.57
C LYS A 336 -12.83 10.57 -4.96
N TRP A 337 -12.71 11.87 -5.20
CA TRP A 337 -12.10 12.46 -6.38
C TRP A 337 -10.80 13.15 -5.99
N MET A 338 -9.78 13.01 -6.78
CA MET A 338 -8.51 13.72 -6.64
C MET A 338 -8.03 14.19 -8.01
N PHE A 339 -7.55 15.44 -8.06
CA PHE A 339 -6.96 16.03 -9.26
C PHE A 339 -5.66 16.71 -8.85
N THR A 340 -4.60 16.55 -9.67
CA THR A 340 -3.35 17.28 -9.50
C THR A 340 -2.91 17.93 -10.81
N ALA A 341 -2.20 19.05 -10.69
CA ALA A 341 -1.49 19.69 -11.79
C ALA A 341 -0.12 20.10 -11.28
N ASP A 342 0.92 19.47 -11.78
CA ASP A 342 2.29 19.55 -11.29
C ASP A 342 3.24 19.96 -12.41
N GLN A 343 3.98 21.05 -12.19
CA GLN A 343 4.97 21.55 -13.12
C GLN A 343 6.38 21.39 -12.56
N THR A 344 7.27 20.85 -13.37
CA THR A 344 8.69 20.70 -13.03
C THR A 344 9.57 21.34 -14.10
N HIS A 345 10.63 22.03 -13.66
CA HIS A 345 11.62 22.63 -14.53
C HIS A 345 13.02 22.18 -14.12
N SER A 346 13.78 21.68 -15.07
CA SER A 346 15.22 21.48 -14.91
C SER A 346 15.93 22.76 -15.35
N LEU A 347 16.60 23.42 -14.41
CA LEU A 347 17.30 24.67 -14.63
C LEU A 347 18.80 24.41 -14.79
N ALA A 348 19.56 25.43 -15.23
CA ALA A 348 21.00 25.35 -15.39
C ALA A 348 21.70 25.03 -14.05
N HIS A 349 22.93 24.49 -14.16
CA HIS A 349 23.81 24.18 -13.02
C HIS A 349 23.20 23.22 -11.98
N GLY A 350 22.32 22.32 -12.39
CA GLY A 350 21.73 21.29 -11.51
C GLY A 350 20.65 21.83 -10.55
N TRP A 351 20.07 23.01 -10.83
CA TRP A 351 18.88 23.49 -10.14
C TRP A 351 17.61 22.86 -10.74
N GLY A 352 16.64 22.63 -9.89
CA GLY A 352 15.28 22.23 -10.25
C GLY A 352 14.27 23.08 -9.50
N LEU A 353 13.16 23.39 -10.19
CA LEU A 353 12.00 24.08 -9.65
C LEU A 353 10.78 23.20 -9.86
N SER A 354 9.96 23.03 -8.81
CA SER A 354 8.68 22.33 -8.89
C SER A 354 7.59 23.12 -8.21
N TYR A 355 6.40 23.14 -8.76
CA TYR A 355 5.21 23.75 -8.15
C TYR A 355 3.96 23.07 -8.68
N GLY A 356 2.89 23.11 -7.92
CA GLY A 356 1.65 22.47 -8.31
C GLY A 356 0.52 22.67 -7.33
N VAL A 357 -0.62 22.07 -7.69
CA VAL A 357 -1.85 22.11 -6.93
C VAL A 357 -2.53 20.75 -6.92
N LYS A 358 -3.14 20.39 -5.79
CA LYS A 358 -4.03 19.24 -5.62
C LYS A 358 -5.38 19.69 -5.08
N GLY A 359 -6.45 19.21 -5.71
CA GLY A 359 -7.81 19.23 -5.17
C GLY A 359 -8.28 17.82 -4.87
N GLN A 360 -8.83 17.59 -3.69
CA GLN A 360 -9.42 16.31 -3.30
C GLN A 360 -10.80 16.56 -2.69
N PHE A 361 -11.77 15.75 -3.09
CA PHE A 361 -13.16 15.81 -2.64
C PHE A 361 -13.58 14.41 -2.24
N ALA A 362 -14.09 14.24 -1.04
CA ALA A 362 -14.57 12.96 -0.56
C ALA A 362 -15.95 13.10 0.06
N SER A 363 -16.82 12.13 -0.21
CA SER A 363 -18.09 11.92 0.49
C SER A 363 -18.04 10.54 1.13
N ASN A 364 -18.20 10.50 2.44
CA ASN A 364 -18.23 9.30 3.26
C ASN A 364 -19.59 9.19 3.94
N LYS A 365 -20.37 8.19 3.53
CA LYS A 365 -21.66 7.85 4.12
C LYS A 365 -21.52 6.56 4.88
N SER A 366 -21.95 6.58 6.12
CA SER A 366 -21.96 5.39 6.98
C SER A 366 -23.28 5.31 7.73
N TYR A 367 -23.81 4.12 7.82
CA TYR A 367 -24.93 3.86 8.71
C TYR A 367 -24.70 2.55 9.49
N GLN A 368 -25.30 2.48 10.65
CA GLN A 368 -25.39 1.28 11.47
C GLN A 368 -26.79 1.20 12.10
N ASN A 369 -27.37 0.02 12.05
CA ASN A 369 -28.61 -0.30 12.73
C ASN A 369 -28.42 -1.54 13.59
N THR A 370 -28.64 -1.43 14.89
CA THR A 370 -28.45 -2.52 15.84
C THR A 370 -29.77 -2.85 16.52
N LEU A 371 -30.10 -4.12 16.52
CA LEU A 371 -31.35 -4.67 17.07
C LEU A 371 -31.04 -5.57 18.27
N ASP A 372 -31.91 -5.54 19.27
CA ASP A 372 -31.91 -6.52 20.37
C ASP A 372 -32.53 -7.87 19.91
N LYS A 373 -32.52 -8.87 20.82
CA LYS A 373 -33.10 -10.21 20.58
C LYS A 373 -34.60 -10.17 20.20
N LYS A 374 -35.32 -9.11 20.58
CA LYS A 374 -36.74 -8.94 20.29
C LYS A 374 -36.99 -8.18 19.00
N GLY A 375 -35.93 -7.72 18.32
CA GLY A 375 -36.02 -6.92 17.12
C GLY A 375 -36.23 -5.42 17.39
N ASN A 376 -36.06 -4.94 18.61
CA ASN A 376 -36.16 -3.51 18.93
C ASN A 376 -34.85 -2.82 18.58
N ILE A 377 -34.89 -1.63 18.02
CA ILE A 377 -33.75 -0.80 17.71
C ILE A 377 -33.06 -0.36 19.02
N LEU A 378 -31.74 -0.50 19.08
CA LEU A 378 -30.89 0.03 20.14
C LEU A 378 -30.41 1.43 19.74
N PRO A 379 -30.98 2.52 20.26
CA PRO A 379 -30.68 3.89 19.80
C PRO A 379 -29.19 4.26 19.98
N ASN A 380 -28.57 3.81 21.08
CA ASN A 380 -27.18 4.11 21.41
C ASN A 380 -26.16 3.36 20.51
N ALA A 381 -26.63 2.38 19.73
CA ALA A 381 -25.83 1.59 18.81
C ALA A 381 -26.38 1.69 17.37
N THR A 382 -27.12 2.75 17.08
CA THR A 382 -27.67 3.06 15.76
C THR A 382 -27.16 4.44 15.35
N SER A 383 -26.57 4.55 14.18
CA SER A 383 -25.99 5.80 13.70
C SER A 383 -26.16 5.97 12.19
N SER A 384 -26.21 7.22 11.75
CA SER A 384 -26.14 7.59 10.35
C SER A 384 -25.31 8.86 10.21
N VAL A 385 -24.24 8.80 9.45
CA VAL A 385 -23.28 9.88 9.30
C VAL A 385 -23.01 10.14 7.82
N ASP A 386 -23.03 11.40 7.40
CA ASP A 386 -22.62 11.85 6.06
C ASP A 386 -21.56 12.94 6.23
N ILE A 387 -20.32 12.63 5.84
CA ILE A 387 -19.16 13.52 5.95
C ILE A 387 -18.68 13.87 4.55
N ASN A 388 -18.72 15.18 4.24
CA ASN A 388 -18.17 15.71 3.01
C ASN A 388 -16.89 16.50 3.32
N GLU A 389 -15.81 16.16 2.61
CA GLU A 389 -14.48 16.73 2.82
C GLU A 389 -13.93 17.33 1.55
N ARG A 390 -13.15 18.40 1.72
CA ARG A 390 -12.41 19.05 0.65
C ARG A 390 -11.00 19.37 1.11
N ILE A 391 -10.01 19.02 0.31
CA ILE A 391 -8.62 19.37 0.54
C ILE A 391 -8.10 20.11 -0.68
N TRP A 392 -7.57 21.32 -0.44
CA TRP A 392 -6.76 22.04 -1.40
C TRP A 392 -5.33 22.08 -0.90
N ASN A 393 -4.39 21.71 -1.74
CA ASN A 393 -2.97 21.72 -1.45
C ASN A 393 -2.23 22.43 -2.59
N MET A 394 -1.40 23.40 -2.27
CA MET A 394 -0.52 24.10 -3.21
C MET A 394 0.90 23.99 -2.69
N TYR A 395 1.85 23.79 -3.58
CA TYR A 395 3.25 23.69 -3.18
C TYR A 395 4.19 24.42 -4.14
N ALA A 396 5.37 24.76 -3.62
CA ALA A 396 6.55 25.15 -4.38
C ALA A 396 7.80 24.52 -3.76
N GLY A 397 8.75 24.12 -4.60
CA GLY A 397 9.97 23.47 -4.15
C GLY A 397 11.14 23.73 -5.09
N PHE A 398 12.33 23.77 -4.49
CA PHE A 398 13.61 23.92 -5.17
C PHE A 398 14.49 22.73 -4.86
N SER A 399 15.20 22.23 -5.84
CA SER A 399 16.21 21.19 -5.67
C SER A 399 17.55 21.65 -6.25
N LYS A 400 18.65 21.16 -5.68
CA LYS A 400 20.01 21.41 -6.16
C LYS A 400 20.83 20.15 -6.09
N GLN A 401 21.26 19.69 -7.25
CA GLN A 401 22.34 18.70 -7.35
C GLN A 401 23.67 19.45 -7.41
N VAL A 402 24.38 19.49 -6.28
CA VAL A 402 25.66 20.21 -6.18
C VAL A 402 26.75 19.47 -6.94
N ASN A 403 26.84 18.16 -6.72
CA ASN A 403 27.70 17.20 -7.42
C ASN A 403 27.08 15.79 -7.30
N LYS A 404 27.81 14.75 -7.71
CA LYS A 404 27.33 13.35 -7.61
C LYS A 404 27.10 12.87 -6.17
N ALA A 405 27.75 13.50 -5.19
CA ALA A 405 27.70 13.12 -3.79
C ALA A 405 26.74 13.98 -2.95
N ILE A 406 26.41 15.20 -3.38
CA ILE A 406 25.60 16.14 -2.58
C ILE A 406 24.33 16.54 -3.34
N SER A 407 23.20 16.30 -2.71
CA SER A 407 21.86 16.64 -3.22
C SER A 407 21.06 17.34 -2.14
N LEU A 408 20.45 18.47 -2.49
CA LEU A 408 19.63 19.29 -1.61
C LEU A 408 18.23 19.45 -2.21
N GLU A 409 17.21 19.48 -1.35
CA GLU A 409 15.85 19.83 -1.72
C GLU A 409 15.13 20.54 -0.58
N ALA A 410 14.43 21.62 -0.90
CA ALA A 410 13.59 22.36 0.02
C ALA A 410 12.25 22.64 -0.65
N SER A 411 11.16 22.40 0.06
CA SER A 411 9.82 22.69 -0.44
C SER A 411 8.89 23.16 0.68
N VAL A 412 7.83 23.83 0.28
CA VAL A 412 6.75 24.25 1.17
C VAL A 412 5.42 23.93 0.53
N ALA A 413 4.50 23.33 1.30
CA ALA A 413 3.12 23.15 0.90
C ALA A 413 2.19 23.94 1.82
N ALA A 414 1.18 24.59 1.24
CA ALA A 414 0.05 25.18 1.96
C ALA A 414 -1.18 24.33 1.69
N GLU A 415 -1.88 23.91 2.73
CA GLU A 415 -3.04 23.04 2.61
C GLU A 415 -4.22 23.58 3.41
N GLN A 416 -5.36 23.62 2.76
CA GLN A 416 -6.66 23.82 3.40
C GLN A 416 -7.36 22.46 3.49
N TYR A 417 -7.71 22.06 4.69
CA TYR A 417 -8.61 20.95 4.93
C TYR A 417 -9.93 21.48 5.48
N HIS A 418 -11.02 21.11 4.80
CA HIS A 418 -12.37 21.44 5.17
C HIS A 418 -13.20 20.17 5.31
N SER A 419 -13.80 20.00 6.47
CA SER A 419 -14.83 18.99 6.78
C SER A 419 -15.90 19.64 7.68
N PRO A 420 -17.00 18.98 8.01
CA PRO A 420 -17.98 19.51 8.96
C PRO A 420 -17.37 19.94 10.30
N MET A 421 -16.27 19.29 10.72
CA MET A 421 -15.59 19.58 12.00
C MET A 421 -14.33 20.43 11.86
N TRP A 422 -13.82 20.68 10.65
CA TRP A 422 -12.54 21.35 10.42
C TRP A 422 -12.61 22.28 9.22
N ASN A 423 -12.03 23.46 9.39
CA ASN A 423 -11.76 24.39 8.30
C ASN A 423 -10.49 25.18 8.65
N LYS A 424 -9.32 24.63 8.32
CA LYS A 424 -8.03 25.25 8.70
C LYS A 424 -7.03 25.17 7.56
N TRP A 425 -6.25 26.24 7.41
CA TRP A 425 -5.03 26.29 6.63
C TRP A 425 -3.85 25.86 7.48
N ARG A 426 -2.93 25.11 6.87
CA ARG A 426 -1.63 24.76 7.46
C ARG A 426 -0.53 24.86 6.43
N ILE A 427 0.68 25.19 6.90
CA ILE A 427 1.89 25.28 6.09
C ILE A 427 2.81 24.14 6.51
N TYR A 428 3.38 23.46 5.53
CA TYR A 428 4.23 22.27 5.70
C TYR A 428 5.56 22.48 4.98
N PRO A 429 6.59 23.02 5.67
CA PRO A 429 7.94 23.06 5.15
C PRO A 429 8.59 21.68 5.19
N THR A 430 9.40 21.37 4.18
CA THR A 430 10.25 20.18 4.11
C THR A 430 11.64 20.55 3.65
N LEU A 431 12.66 19.86 4.18
CA LEU A 431 14.05 20.00 3.80
C LEU A 431 14.71 18.63 3.75
N ASN A 432 15.49 18.38 2.72
CA ASN A 432 16.32 17.18 2.58
C ASN A 432 17.71 17.60 2.13
N ALA A 433 18.73 17.11 2.83
CA ALA A 433 20.12 17.24 2.45
C ALA A 433 20.78 15.87 2.53
N LEU A 434 21.25 15.37 1.40
CA LEU A 434 21.93 14.10 1.28
C LEU A 434 23.39 14.33 0.91
N TRP A 435 24.30 13.67 1.64
CA TRP A 435 25.72 13.70 1.39
C TRP A 435 26.30 12.29 1.44
N GLY A 436 26.64 11.74 0.27
CA GLY A 436 27.43 10.53 0.13
C GLY A 436 28.90 10.84 0.41
N ILE A 437 29.37 10.56 1.63
CA ILE A 437 30.74 10.84 2.07
C ILE A 437 31.70 9.94 1.32
N ASN A 438 31.32 8.67 1.15
CA ASN A 438 32.02 7.65 0.35
C ASN A 438 31.04 6.53 -0.03
N GLU A 439 31.50 5.45 -0.63
CA GLU A 439 30.67 4.33 -1.10
C GLU A 439 29.92 3.61 0.03
N ASN A 440 30.41 3.71 1.27
CA ASN A 440 29.84 3.01 2.44
C ASN A 440 29.13 3.93 3.43
N HIS A 441 29.28 5.26 3.29
CA HIS A 441 28.75 6.22 4.28
C HIS A 441 27.90 7.29 3.60
N LEU A 442 26.66 7.36 4.02
CA LEU A 442 25.68 8.36 3.61
C LEU A 442 25.21 9.13 4.84
N LEU A 443 25.29 10.45 4.80
CA LEU A 443 24.65 11.35 5.76
C LEU A 443 23.37 11.90 5.15
N ASN A 444 22.26 11.76 5.89
CA ASN A 444 20.99 12.37 5.55
C ASN A 444 20.54 13.29 6.69
N LEU A 445 20.28 14.54 6.36
CA LEU A 445 19.61 15.50 7.22
C LEU A 445 18.26 15.83 6.60
N SER A 446 17.18 15.54 7.30
CA SER A 446 15.83 15.82 6.85
C SER A 446 15.02 16.55 7.92
N PHE A 447 14.18 17.48 7.47
CA PHE A 447 13.17 18.13 8.28
C PHE A 447 11.83 18.00 7.58
N ASN A 448 10.80 17.58 8.30
CA ASN A 448 9.44 17.53 7.80
C ASN A 448 8.45 17.98 8.86
N SER A 449 7.32 18.48 8.40
CA SER A 449 6.17 18.75 9.23
C SER A 449 4.98 17.96 8.71
N ASN A 450 4.21 17.37 9.59
CA ASN A 450 3.10 16.50 9.23
C ASN A 450 1.86 16.76 10.10
N SER A 451 0.70 16.39 9.57
CA SER A 451 -0.55 16.29 10.32
C SER A 451 -1.19 14.94 10.05
N VAL A 452 -1.54 14.26 11.12
CA VAL A 452 -2.27 13.00 11.07
C VAL A 452 -3.74 13.29 11.32
N PHE A 453 -4.57 12.92 10.35
CA PHE A 453 -6.02 13.03 10.44
C PHE A 453 -6.58 11.73 10.98
N PRO A 454 -7.57 11.77 11.88
CA PRO A 454 -8.28 10.57 12.30
C PRO A 454 -8.86 9.84 11.08
N ASN A 455 -8.79 8.52 11.09
CA ASN A 455 -9.46 7.74 10.03
C ASN A 455 -10.98 7.82 10.19
N TYR A 456 -11.71 7.53 9.11
CA TYR A 456 -13.18 7.62 9.10
C TYR A 456 -13.83 6.75 10.15
N TRP A 457 -13.30 5.54 10.36
CA TRP A 457 -13.84 4.62 11.36
C TRP A 457 -13.73 5.18 12.78
N SER A 458 -12.58 5.79 13.12
CA SER A 458 -12.35 6.36 14.46
C SER A 458 -13.26 7.56 14.77
N THR A 459 -13.76 8.25 13.76
CA THR A 459 -14.62 9.44 13.90
C THR A 459 -16.12 9.15 13.75
N MET A 460 -16.49 7.91 13.47
CA MET A 460 -17.89 7.51 13.38
C MET A 460 -18.49 7.27 14.76
N SER A 461 -19.82 7.40 14.85
CA SER A 461 -20.57 7.00 16.05
C SER A 461 -20.95 5.51 16.06
N ASN A 462 -20.23 4.69 15.28
CA ASN A 462 -20.50 3.28 15.17
C ASN A 462 -19.98 2.53 16.40
N VAL A 463 -20.69 1.46 16.78
CA VAL A 463 -20.33 0.56 17.87
C VAL A 463 -20.02 -0.82 17.30
N PHE A 464 -18.84 -1.31 17.57
CA PHE A 464 -18.44 -2.67 17.24
C PHE A 464 -18.31 -3.50 18.53
N TYR A 465 -18.91 -4.68 18.54
CA TYR A 465 -18.90 -5.59 19.67
C TYR A 465 -17.89 -6.70 19.43
N SER A 466 -16.81 -6.73 20.22
CA SER A 466 -15.85 -7.84 20.18
C SER A 466 -16.21 -8.97 21.14
N SER A 467 -16.95 -8.68 22.20
CA SER A 467 -17.54 -9.65 23.12
C SER A 467 -18.78 -9.02 23.80
N THR A 468 -19.41 -9.72 24.72
CA THR A 468 -20.48 -9.15 25.56
C THR A 468 -19.99 -8.02 26.49
N TYR A 469 -18.69 -8.03 26.85
CA TYR A 469 -18.07 -7.00 27.71
C TYR A 469 -17.39 -5.88 26.93
N THR A 470 -16.89 -6.16 25.73
CA THR A 470 -16.02 -5.23 25.02
C THR A 470 -16.74 -4.63 23.82
N GLU A 471 -16.93 -3.32 23.90
CA GLU A 471 -17.43 -2.48 22.81
C GLU A 471 -16.34 -1.52 22.37
N VAL A 472 -16.24 -1.29 21.07
CA VAL A 472 -15.36 -0.28 20.49
C VAL A 472 -16.22 0.79 19.87
N HIS A 473 -16.06 2.02 20.35
CA HIS A 473 -16.81 3.19 19.88
C HIS A 473 -15.89 4.09 19.07
N GLY A 474 -16.37 4.59 17.96
CA GLY A 474 -15.75 5.73 17.31
C GLY A 474 -15.96 7.01 18.14
N ASN A 475 -15.03 7.95 18.03
CA ASN A 475 -15.11 9.25 18.69
C ASN A 475 -15.18 10.38 17.66
N PRO A 476 -16.35 11.00 17.43
CA PRO A 476 -16.48 12.08 16.45
C PRO A 476 -15.72 13.35 16.82
N ASP A 477 -15.32 13.53 18.09
CA ASP A 477 -14.58 14.70 18.56
C ASP A 477 -13.06 14.60 18.40
N LEU A 478 -12.55 13.50 17.80
CA LEU A 478 -11.13 13.33 17.54
C LEU A 478 -10.60 14.46 16.65
N LYS A 479 -9.48 15.02 17.06
CA LYS A 479 -8.81 16.14 16.39
C LYS A 479 -7.55 15.67 15.67
N PRO A 480 -7.24 16.21 14.47
CA PRO A 480 -5.94 16.00 13.88
C PRO A 480 -4.84 16.54 14.78
N TYR A 481 -3.77 15.79 14.92
CA TYR A 481 -2.56 16.28 15.58
C TYR A 481 -1.47 16.57 14.56
N SER A 482 -0.55 17.47 14.90
CA SER A 482 0.57 17.84 14.03
C SER A 482 1.86 17.70 14.81
N TYR A 483 2.90 17.32 14.09
CA TYR A 483 4.26 17.23 14.61
C TYR A 483 5.27 17.77 13.58
N LEU A 484 6.46 18.12 14.07
CA LEU A 484 7.59 18.62 13.30
C LEU A 484 8.73 17.60 13.33
#